data_5792f52f91efbb11c95bff925b2dd230
#
_entry.id   5792f52f91efbb11c95bff925b2dd230
#
_cell.length_a   1.000
_cell.length_b   1.000
_cell.length_c   1.000
_cell.angle_alpha   90.00
_cell.angle_beta   90.00
_cell.angle_gamma   90.00
#
_symmetry.space_group_name_H-M   'P 1'
#
loop_
_entity.id
_entity.type
_entity.pdbx_description
1 polymer ?
#
loop_
_entity_poly.entity_id
_entity_poly.type
_entity_poly.pdbx_seq_one_letter_code
_entity_poly.pdbx_strand_id
1 'polypeptide(L)'
;MPIMQETAWTFDTVAATYTAMRPSYPKELYQAIFNYISLDESCYAVEIGIGGGQATLPILKTGCKLTAVESGKHFSRLCKEKFKNYQTFSVITDTFENTTFATDRYDFVYSASAFHWIPEQVGYTKVFTMLKSGGAFARFATHPYRAKDNPSLSKEIDDVYAAYYYKYYDMPQEAPIEYREEQAAQRAVLAEKYGFVAVKYALFHRTRTLSASEYTALIGTYSDHIVIEESVRTAFFSKIEAAINHHGGSIAIYDTIDLQLARKP
;
A
#
# COMPACT_ATOMS: atom_id res chain seq x y z
N MET A 1 4.52 0.98 -16.29
CA MET A 1 4.92 2.33 -15.84
C MET A 1 6.38 2.31 -15.40
N PRO A 2 7.35 2.75 -16.24
CA PRO A 2 8.78 2.65 -15.91
C PRO A 2 9.18 3.50 -14.69
N ILE A 3 8.56 4.67 -14.52
CA ILE A 3 8.91 5.65 -13.48
C ILE A 3 8.70 5.10 -12.05
N MET A 4 7.72 4.23 -11.84
CA MET A 4 7.39 3.75 -10.49
C MET A 4 8.46 2.81 -9.90
N GLN A 5 9.08 1.93 -10.69
CA GLN A 5 10.10 1.00 -10.17
C GLN A 5 11.41 1.70 -9.77
N GLU A 6 11.77 2.79 -10.46
CA GLU A 6 12.99 3.55 -10.16
C GLU A 6 12.86 4.48 -8.94
N THR A 7 11.64 4.75 -8.46
CA THR A 7 11.38 5.71 -7.38
C THR A 7 10.97 5.06 -6.04
N ALA A 8 10.95 3.75 -5.94
CA ALA A 8 10.54 3.03 -4.71
C ALA A 8 11.34 3.44 -3.45
N TRP A 9 12.62 3.81 -3.62
CA TRP A 9 13.49 4.26 -2.52
C TRP A 9 13.14 5.65 -1.96
N THR A 10 12.42 6.48 -2.71
CA THR A 10 12.12 7.86 -2.30
C THR A 10 11.19 7.93 -1.08
N PHE A 11 10.33 6.93 -0.88
CA PHE A 11 9.46 6.86 0.30
C PHE A 11 10.23 6.92 1.62
N ASP A 12 11.43 6.35 1.67
CA ASP A 12 12.24 6.31 2.88
C ASP A 12 12.68 7.71 3.34
N THR A 13 12.79 8.67 2.40
CA THR A 13 13.16 10.06 2.72
C THR A 13 12.06 10.82 3.46
N VAL A 14 10.81 10.40 3.33
CA VAL A 14 9.63 11.01 3.95
C VAL A 14 8.93 10.09 4.95
N ALA A 15 9.64 9.10 5.50
CA ALA A 15 9.07 8.03 6.32
C ALA A 15 8.18 8.52 7.48
N ALA A 16 8.54 9.61 8.15
CA ALA A 16 7.74 10.19 9.24
C ALA A 16 6.41 10.76 8.73
N THR A 17 6.43 11.59 7.68
CA THR A 17 5.23 12.16 7.06
C THR A 17 4.37 11.06 6.44
N TYR A 18 4.99 10.11 5.76
CA TYR A 18 4.31 8.93 5.21
C TYR A 18 3.53 8.19 6.29
N THR A 19 4.17 7.90 7.43
CA THR A 19 3.55 7.17 8.53
C THR A 19 2.37 7.93 9.14
N ALA A 20 2.46 9.27 9.23
CA ALA A 20 1.39 10.12 9.76
C ALA A 20 0.21 10.25 8.79
N MET A 21 0.48 10.35 7.48
CA MET A 21 -0.55 10.64 6.47
C MET A 21 -1.22 9.39 5.88
N ARG A 22 -0.55 8.24 5.92
CA ARG A 22 -1.13 7.00 5.41
C ARG A 22 -2.02 6.33 6.45
N PRO A 23 -3.31 6.13 6.17
CA PRO A 23 -4.23 5.52 7.12
C PRO A 23 -3.96 4.03 7.31
N SER A 24 -4.36 3.50 8.47
CA SER A 24 -4.44 2.05 8.70
C SER A 24 -5.58 1.43 7.87
N TYR A 25 -5.67 0.12 7.87
CA TYR A 25 -6.73 -0.63 7.18
C TYR A 25 -7.94 -0.86 8.08
N PRO A 26 -9.16 -1.02 7.52
CA PRO A 26 -10.37 -1.24 8.30
C PRO A 26 -10.34 -2.59 9.03
N LYS A 27 -11.02 -2.66 10.17
CA LYS A 27 -11.07 -3.89 10.99
C LYS A 27 -11.72 -5.06 10.26
N GLU A 28 -12.67 -4.78 9.39
CA GLU A 28 -13.39 -5.75 8.57
C GLU A 28 -12.45 -6.51 7.62
N LEU A 29 -11.40 -5.84 7.11
CA LEU A 29 -10.36 -6.47 6.30
C LEU A 29 -9.61 -7.54 7.12
N TYR A 30 -9.23 -7.23 8.36
CA TYR A 30 -8.56 -8.20 9.23
C TYR A 30 -9.49 -9.33 9.66
N GLN A 31 -10.77 -9.06 9.89
CA GLN A 31 -11.77 -10.10 10.12
C GLN A 31 -11.87 -11.08 8.95
N ALA A 32 -11.85 -10.54 7.69
CA ALA A 32 -11.83 -11.39 6.50
C ALA A 32 -10.56 -12.26 6.41
N ILE A 33 -9.39 -11.69 6.76
CA ILE A 33 -8.14 -12.45 6.83
C ILE A 33 -8.23 -13.54 7.91
N PHE A 34 -8.66 -13.23 9.14
CA PHE A 34 -8.72 -14.19 10.25
C PHE A 34 -9.80 -15.26 10.06
N ASN A 35 -10.87 -14.97 9.31
CA ASN A 35 -11.85 -15.97 8.88
C ASN A 35 -11.28 -16.91 7.79
N TYR A 36 -10.28 -16.46 7.05
CA TYR A 36 -9.63 -17.24 6.01
C TYR A 36 -8.49 -18.10 6.56
N ILE A 37 -7.71 -17.59 7.51
CA ILE A 37 -6.64 -18.31 8.18
C ILE A 37 -6.60 -17.97 9.68
N SER A 38 -6.58 -19.00 10.53
CA SER A 38 -6.35 -18.82 11.96
C SER A 38 -4.87 -18.55 12.24
N LEU A 39 -4.59 -17.51 13.02
CA LEU A 39 -3.24 -17.15 13.45
C LEU A 39 -3.17 -17.14 14.97
N ASP A 40 -2.11 -17.71 15.52
CA ASP A 40 -1.80 -17.74 16.93
C ASP A 40 -0.28 -17.70 17.17
N GLU A 41 0.15 -17.88 18.42
CA GLU A 41 1.54 -17.84 18.86
C GLU A 41 2.44 -18.94 18.26
N SER A 42 1.86 -20.02 17.73
CA SER A 42 2.60 -21.10 17.06
C SER A 42 2.93 -20.75 15.60
N CYS A 43 2.20 -19.80 15.00
CA CYS A 43 2.29 -19.43 13.60
C CYS A 43 3.50 -18.54 13.29
N TYR A 44 4.01 -18.68 12.08
CA TYR A 44 5.03 -17.81 11.48
C TYR A 44 4.43 -17.00 10.33
N ALA A 45 4.57 -15.69 10.39
CA ALA A 45 4.08 -14.79 9.35
C ALA A 45 5.21 -13.93 8.76
N VAL A 46 5.02 -13.50 7.51
CA VAL A 46 5.91 -12.52 6.85
C VAL A 46 5.08 -11.36 6.31
N GLU A 47 5.50 -10.13 6.61
CA GLU A 47 5.00 -8.90 6.00
C GLU A 47 5.99 -8.40 4.95
N ILE A 48 5.53 -8.24 3.72
CA ILE A 48 6.34 -7.75 2.60
C ILE A 48 6.11 -6.26 2.42
N GLY A 49 7.15 -5.44 2.62
CA GLY A 49 7.10 -3.98 2.50
C GLY A 49 6.31 -3.35 3.65
N ILE A 50 6.85 -3.42 4.87
CA ILE A 50 6.15 -2.94 6.08
C ILE A 50 5.85 -1.44 6.05
N GLY A 51 6.70 -0.62 5.37
CA GLY A 51 6.58 0.82 5.38
C GLY A 51 6.51 1.40 6.80
N GLY A 52 5.52 2.22 7.10
CA GLY A 52 5.30 2.78 8.45
C GLY A 52 4.57 1.86 9.42
N GLY A 53 4.35 0.59 9.07
CA GLY A 53 3.68 -0.40 9.92
C GLY A 53 2.18 -0.17 10.09
N GLN A 54 1.49 0.27 9.03
CA GLN A 54 0.05 0.50 9.04
C GLN A 54 -0.77 -0.79 9.12
N ALA A 55 -0.23 -1.89 8.59
CA ALA A 55 -0.91 -3.18 8.53
C ALA A 55 -0.49 -4.16 9.65
N THR A 56 0.59 -3.89 10.36
CA THR A 56 1.33 -4.81 11.21
C THR A 56 0.61 -5.17 12.52
N LEU A 57 0.08 -4.15 13.22
CA LEU A 57 -0.39 -4.30 14.60
C LEU A 57 -1.48 -5.38 14.79
N PRO A 58 -2.52 -5.48 13.93
CA PRO A 58 -3.55 -6.51 14.10
C PRO A 58 -3.00 -7.94 13.98
N ILE A 59 -1.99 -8.15 13.13
CA ILE A 59 -1.32 -9.45 12.96
C ILE A 59 -0.45 -9.75 14.19
N LEU A 60 0.31 -8.79 14.70
CA LEU A 60 1.09 -8.97 15.94
C LEU A 60 0.23 -9.31 17.16
N LYS A 61 -1.00 -8.77 17.21
CA LYS A 61 -1.94 -9.06 18.32
C LYS A 61 -2.44 -10.50 18.37
N THR A 62 -2.26 -11.29 17.31
CA THR A 62 -2.53 -12.74 17.33
C THR A 62 -1.48 -13.53 18.11
N GLY A 63 -0.35 -12.90 18.43
CA GLY A 63 0.80 -13.56 19.06
C GLY A 63 1.76 -14.24 18.08
N CYS A 64 1.43 -14.29 16.79
CA CYS A 64 2.27 -14.95 15.78
C CYS A 64 3.69 -14.34 15.70
N LYS A 65 4.63 -15.16 15.25
CA LYS A 65 6.02 -14.74 15.01
C LYS A 65 6.09 -14.05 13.65
N LEU A 66 6.16 -12.71 13.67
CA LEU A 66 6.13 -11.87 12.47
C LEU A 66 7.51 -11.36 12.07
N THR A 67 7.95 -11.71 10.88
CA THR A 67 9.12 -11.11 10.24
C THR A 67 8.67 -10.16 9.15
N ALA A 68 9.02 -8.89 9.25
CA ALA A 68 8.80 -7.91 8.18
C ALA A 68 10.04 -7.77 7.31
N VAL A 69 9.85 -7.50 6.02
CA VAL A 69 10.92 -7.13 5.09
C VAL A 69 10.67 -5.72 4.60
N GLU A 70 11.72 -4.89 4.64
CA GLU A 70 11.64 -3.49 4.24
C GLU A 70 12.98 -3.02 3.67
N SER A 71 12.94 -2.49 2.45
CA SER A 71 14.14 -1.98 1.78
C SER A 71 14.62 -0.64 2.34
N GLY A 72 13.69 0.18 2.85
CA GLY A 72 13.96 1.49 3.42
C GLY A 72 14.57 1.40 4.83
N LYS A 73 15.77 1.94 5.02
CA LYS A 73 16.47 1.92 6.31
C LYS A 73 15.76 2.74 7.39
N HIS A 74 15.14 3.88 7.01
CA HIS A 74 14.40 4.72 7.94
C HIS A 74 13.10 4.04 8.39
N PHE A 75 12.35 3.44 7.47
CA PHE A 75 11.16 2.66 7.79
C PHE A 75 11.49 1.46 8.67
N SER A 76 12.55 0.71 8.34
CA SER A 76 13.00 -0.43 9.17
C SER A 76 13.31 0.01 10.60
N ARG A 77 14.04 1.11 10.79
CA ARG A 77 14.36 1.65 12.12
C ARG A 77 13.11 2.12 12.86
N LEU A 78 12.23 2.85 12.16
CA LEU A 78 10.97 3.32 12.71
C LEU A 78 10.09 2.17 13.21
N CYS A 79 9.97 1.10 12.42
CA CYS A 79 9.15 -0.06 12.79
C CYS A 79 9.77 -0.90 13.91
N LYS A 80 11.09 -1.04 13.94
CA LYS A 80 11.80 -1.67 15.09
C LYS A 80 11.49 -0.93 16.39
N GLU A 81 11.53 0.41 16.39
CA GLU A 81 11.19 1.19 17.57
C GLU A 81 9.69 1.13 17.90
N LYS A 82 8.81 1.27 16.90
CA LYS A 82 7.35 1.24 17.06
C LYS A 82 6.84 -0.06 17.69
N PHE A 83 7.44 -1.19 17.32
CA PHE A 83 7.01 -2.52 17.75
C PHE A 83 7.98 -3.21 18.71
N LYS A 84 8.91 -2.46 19.34
CA LYS A 84 9.93 -3.00 20.27
C LYS A 84 9.38 -3.82 21.43
N ASN A 85 8.15 -3.59 21.83
CA ASN A 85 7.49 -4.34 22.90
C ASN A 85 6.94 -5.71 22.47
N TYR A 86 6.96 -6.02 21.18
CA TYR A 86 6.56 -7.32 20.64
C TYR A 86 7.79 -8.19 20.43
N GLN A 87 8.06 -9.12 21.36
CA GLN A 87 9.21 -10.02 21.29
C GLN A 87 9.18 -10.98 20.10
N THR A 88 7.99 -11.16 19.51
CA THR A 88 7.76 -12.00 18.31
C THR A 88 7.93 -11.25 17.00
N PHE A 89 8.35 -9.97 17.03
CA PHE A 89 8.52 -9.12 15.87
C PHE A 89 9.99 -8.92 15.48
N SER A 90 10.26 -9.03 14.19
CA SER A 90 11.58 -8.69 13.62
C SER A 90 11.44 -7.98 12.27
N VAL A 91 12.45 -7.17 11.89
CA VAL A 91 12.55 -6.52 10.58
C VAL A 91 13.88 -6.87 9.93
N ILE A 92 13.80 -7.39 8.71
CA ILE A 92 14.94 -7.56 7.79
C ILE A 92 14.99 -6.32 6.90
N THR A 93 16.14 -5.63 6.88
CA THR A 93 16.36 -4.45 6.04
C THR A 93 17.01 -4.87 4.73
N ASP A 94 16.20 -5.25 3.78
CA ASP A 94 16.59 -5.67 2.43
C ASP A 94 15.37 -5.64 1.50
N THR A 95 15.57 -5.83 0.19
CA THR A 95 14.46 -6.08 -0.72
C THR A 95 13.91 -7.49 -0.51
N PHE A 96 12.63 -7.67 -0.83
CA PHE A 96 12.03 -9.01 -0.75
C PHE A 96 12.70 -9.99 -1.70
N GLU A 97 13.13 -9.53 -2.87
CA GLU A 97 13.82 -10.33 -3.87
C GLU A 97 15.14 -10.91 -3.36
N ASN A 98 15.92 -10.11 -2.64
CA ASN A 98 17.24 -10.50 -2.14
C ASN A 98 17.18 -11.32 -0.83
N THR A 99 16.13 -11.11 -0.03
CA THR A 99 16.00 -11.81 1.27
C THR A 99 15.80 -13.32 1.07
N THR A 100 16.57 -14.14 1.74
CA THR A 100 16.40 -15.60 1.72
C THR A 100 15.42 -16.03 2.80
N PHE A 101 14.43 -16.84 2.44
CA PHE A 101 13.45 -17.44 3.34
C PHE A 101 13.50 -18.96 3.28
N ALA A 102 13.17 -19.61 4.39
CA ALA A 102 13.02 -21.05 4.43
C ALA A 102 11.79 -21.49 3.62
N THR A 103 11.92 -22.59 2.88
CA THR A 103 10.83 -23.25 2.16
C THR A 103 9.85 -23.91 3.12
N ASP A 104 8.55 -23.91 2.80
CA ASP A 104 7.49 -24.59 3.56
C ASP A 104 7.48 -24.27 5.07
N ARG A 105 7.79 -23.01 5.40
CA ARG A 105 7.98 -22.57 6.80
C ARG A 105 6.86 -21.71 7.33
N TYR A 106 6.24 -20.87 6.50
CA TYR A 106 5.37 -19.82 6.95
C TYR A 106 3.90 -20.21 6.80
N ASP A 107 3.12 -19.88 7.80
CA ASP A 107 1.67 -20.10 7.81
C ASP A 107 0.96 -18.98 7.05
N PHE A 108 1.50 -17.76 7.14
CA PHE A 108 0.90 -16.58 6.53
C PHE A 108 1.97 -15.65 5.93
N VAL A 109 1.74 -15.21 4.70
CA VAL A 109 2.51 -14.15 4.05
C VAL A 109 1.54 -13.07 3.59
N TYR A 110 1.86 -11.80 3.84
CA TYR A 110 1.01 -10.73 3.35
C TYR A 110 1.80 -9.51 2.89
N SER A 111 1.14 -8.69 2.07
CA SER A 111 1.68 -7.42 1.59
C SER A 111 0.59 -6.36 1.52
N ALA A 112 0.84 -5.23 2.15
CA ALA A 112 -0.07 -4.09 2.22
C ALA A 112 0.47 -2.92 1.40
N SER A 113 -0.13 -2.65 0.24
CA SER A 113 0.27 -1.58 -0.70
C SER A 113 1.74 -1.59 -1.13
N ALA A 114 2.38 -2.77 -1.14
CA ALA A 114 3.79 -2.91 -1.50
C ALA A 114 4.06 -3.95 -2.60
N PHE A 115 3.24 -4.97 -2.76
CA PHE A 115 3.52 -6.10 -3.66
C PHE A 115 3.67 -5.72 -5.14
N HIS A 116 3.12 -4.60 -5.56
CA HIS A 116 3.22 -4.10 -6.93
C HIS A 116 4.62 -3.59 -7.31
N TRP A 117 5.51 -3.41 -6.33
CA TRP A 117 6.92 -3.09 -6.56
C TRP A 117 7.77 -4.29 -6.95
N ILE A 118 7.28 -5.49 -6.68
CA ILE A 118 7.99 -6.75 -6.91
C ILE A 118 7.57 -7.30 -8.27
N PRO A 119 8.49 -7.74 -9.14
CA PRO A 119 8.14 -8.42 -10.37
C PRO A 119 7.20 -9.60 -10.11
N GLU A 120 6.07 -9.66 -10.82
CA GLU A 120 4.95 -10.58 -10.56
C GLU A 120 5.42 -12.02 -10.36
N GLN A 121 6.17 -12.56 -11.32
CA GLN A 121 6.66 -13.93 -11.26
C GLN A 121 7.55 -14.17 -10.03
N VAL A 122 8.46 -13.24 -9.72
CA VAL A 122 9.36 -13.36 -8.56
C VAL A 122 8.55 -13.37 -7.27
N GLY A 123 7.63 -12.41 -7.12
CA GLY A 123 6.83 -12.24 -5.93
C GLY A 123 5.96 -13.47 -5.63
N TYR A 124 5.14 -13.88 -6.58
CA TYR A 124 4.23 -15.02 -6.38
C TYR A 124 4.97 -16.35 -6.20
N THR A 125 6.00 -16.63 -7.02
CA THR A 125 6.78 -17.88 -6.90
C THR A 125 7.48 -17.97 -5.55
N LYS A 126 8.06 -16.86 -5.09
CA LYS A 126 8.75 -16.83 -3.81
C LYS A 126 7.78 -17.01 -2.64
N VAL A 127 6.66 -16.31 -2.63
CA VAL A 127 5.60 -16.49 -1.62
C VAL A 127 5.09 -17.92 -1.61
N PHE A 128 4.85 -18.52 -2.77
CA PHE A 128 4.41 -19.92 -2.86
C PHE A 128 5.42 -20.88 -2.24
N THR A 129 6.71 -20.68 -2.51
CA THR A 129 7.81 -21.51 -1.95
C THR A 129 7.91 -21.38 -0.43
N MET A 130 7.72 -20.17 0.11
CA MET A 130 7.82 -19.90 1.55
C MET A 130 6.68 -20.52 2.36
N LEU A 131 5.48 -20.54 1.81
CA LEU A 131 4.29 -21.02 2.51
C LEU A 131 4.31 -22.53 2.72
N LYS A 132 3.84 -22.97 3.89
CA LYS A 132 3.47 -24.36 4.15
C LYS A 132 2.28 -24.78 3.25
N SER A 133 2.08 -26.08 3.04
CA SER A 133 0.81 -26.59 2.54
C SER A 133 -0.34 -26.12 3.47
N GLY A 134 -1.42 -25.60 2.90
CA GLY A 134 -2.51 -24.97 3.61
C GLY A 134 -2.24 -23.52 4.08
N GLY A 135 -1.02 -23.02 3.96
CA GLY A 135 -0.66 -21.64 4.29
C GLY A 135 -1.33 -20.61 3.38
N ALA A 136 -1.51 -19.38 3.85
CA ALA A 136 -2.24 -18.34 3.14
C ALA A 136 -1.37 -17.17 2.72
N PHE A 137 -1.69 -16.62 1.55
CA PHE A 137 -1.19 -15.34 1.07
C PHE A 137 -2.31 -14.30 1.06
N ALA A 138 -2.07 -13.13 1.65
CA ALA A 138 -2.94 -11.98 1.55
C ALA A 138 -2.24 -10.81 0.87
N ARG A 139 -2.93 -10.19 -0.08
CA ARG A 139 -2.47 -8.99 -0.76
C ARG A 139 -3.58 -7.96 -0.75
N PHE A 140 -3.30 -6.76 -0.28
CA PHE A 140 -4.29 -5.69 -0.20
C PHE A 140 -3.65 -4.33 -0.45
N ALA A 141 -4.46 -3.39 -0.96
CA ALA A 141 -4.01 -2.04 -1.23
C ALA A 141 -5.16 -1.04 -1.09
N THR A 142 -4.81 0.22 -0.88
CA THR A 142 -5.76 1.34 -0.91
C THR A 142 -5.67 2.04 -2.26
N HIS A 143 -6.83 2.23 -2.89
CA HIS A 143 -7.01 2.93 -4.16
C HIS A 143 -7.83 4.19 -3.90
N PRO A 144 -7.18 5.35 -3.72
CA PRO A 144 -7.89 6.60 -3.46
C PRO A 144 -8.55 7.14 -4.74
N TYR A 145 -9.76 7.65 -4.60
CA TYR A 145 -10.47 8.40 -5.62
C TYR A 145 -10.94 9.73 -5.03
N ARG A 146 -10.70 10.86 -5.71
CA ARG A 146 -10.90 12.19 -5.14
C ARG A 146 -12.16 12.89 -5.64
N ALA A 147 -12.73 13.72 -4.76
CA ALA A 147 -13.76 14.72 -5.07
C ALA A 147 -14.93 14.18 -5.91
N LYS A 148 -15.37 12.96 -5.66
CA LYS A 148 -16.46 12.29 -6.36
C LYS A 148 -17.78 13.06 -6.25
N ASP A 149 -18.00 13.73 -5.14
CA ASP A 149 -19.17 14.52 -4.80
C ASP A 149 -19.06 16.01 -5.22
N ASN A 150 -17.88 16.44 -5.68
CA ASN A 150 -17.61 17.81 -6.12
C ASN A 150 -16.91 17.82 -7.50
N PRO A 151 -17.68 17.71 -8.61
CA PRO A 151 -17.10 17.67 -9.95
C PRO A 151 -16.33 18.93 -10.33
N SER A 152 -16.71 20.10 -9.81
CA SER A 152 -16.02 21.35 -10.08
C SER A 152 -14.63 21.37 -9.44
N LEU A 153 -14.51 20.96 -8.18
CA LEU A 153 -13.21 20.78 -7.52
C LEU A 153 -12.37 19.72 -8.22
N SER A 154 -12.99 18.58 -8.58
CA SER A 154 -12.28 17.51 -9.30
C SER A 154 -11.66 18.03 -10.58
N LYS A 155 -12.45 18.77 -11.38
CA LYS A 155 -11.97 19.36 -12.62
C LYS A 155 -10.83 20.36 -12.39
N GLU A 156 -10.96 21.27 -11.41
CA GLU A 156 -9.90 22.26 -11.12
C GLU A 156 -8.59 21.58 -10.70
N ILE A 157 -8.67 20.53 -9.88
CA ILE A 157 -7.51 19.71 -9.53
C ILE A 157 -6.91 19.01 -10.77
N ASP A 158 -7.76 18.44 -11.65
CA ASP A 158 -7.30 17.78 -12.88
C ASP A 158 -6.59 18.77 -13.81
N ASP A 159 -7.07 20.01 -13.92
CA ASP A 159 -6.41 21.08 -14.69
C ASP A 159 -5.03 21.44 -14.09
N VAL A 160 -4.91 21.45 -12.75
CA VAL A 160 -3.61 21.65 -12.07
C VAL A 160 -2.66 20.48 -12.34
N TYR A 161 -3.14 19.23 -12.27
CA TYR A 161 -2.34 18.06 -12.62
C TYR A 161 -1.85 18.12 -14.08
N ALA A 162 -2.71 18.52 -15.00
CA ALA A 162 -2.33 18.70 -16.42
C ALA A 162 -1.18 19.70 -16.57
N ALA A 163 -1.29 20.86 -15.89
CA ALA A 163 -0.35 21.96 -16.03
C ALA A 163 1.03 21.70 -15.38
N TYR A 164 1.07 20.90 -14.32
CA TYR A 164 2.29 20.70 -13.53
C TYR A 164 2.79 19.25 -13.59
N TYR A 165 1.99 18.26 -13.27
CA TYR A 165 2.41 16.86 -13.17
C TYR A 165 2.59 16.22 -14.56
N TYR A 166 1.54 16.19 -15.37
CA TYR A 166 1.59 15.56 -16.69
C TYR A 166 2.55 16.28 -17.63
N LYS A 167 2.59 17.62 -17.57
CA LYS A 167 3.54 18.43 -18.32
C LYS A 167 5.00 18.18 -17.89
N TYR A 168 5.26 18.02 -16.60
CA TYR A 168 6.61 17.75 -16.09
C TYR A 168 7.16 16.41 -16.60
N TYR A 169 6.30 15.39 -16.69
CA TYR A 169 6.68 14.07 -17.15
C TYR A 169 6.53 13.86 -18.66
N ASP A 170 6.12 14.89 -19.40
CA ASP A 170 5.81 14.80 -20.85
C ASP A 170 4.86 13.61 -21.15
N MET A 171 3.78 13.49 -20.35
CA MET A 171 2.82 12.41 -20.43
C MET A 171 1.42 12.94 -20.78
N PRO A 172 0.60 12.17 -21.50
CA PRO A 172 -0.81 12.50 -21.70
C PRO A 172 -1.54 12.46 -20.34
N GLN A 173 -2.48 13.39 -20.19
CA GLN A 173 -3.35 13.40 -19.01
C GLN A 173 -4.25 12.15 -19.02
N GLU A 174 -4.26 11.44 -17.91
CA GLU A 174 -5.16 10.31 -17.69
C GLU A 174 -6.31 10.73 -16.77
N ALA A 175 -7.54 10.33 -17.13
CA ALA A 175 -8.70 10.51 -16.25
C ALA A 175 -8.53 9.61 -15.00
N PRO A 176 -8.84 10.13 -13.80
CA PRO A 176 -8.81 9.29 -12.61
C PRO A 176 -9.86 8.17 -12.71
N ILE A 177 -9.44 6.94 -12.44
CA ILE A 177 -10.30 5.76 -12.49
C ILE A 177 -10.61 5.31 -11.07
N GLU A 178 -11.92 5.18 -10.76
CA GLU A 178 -12.37 4.57 -9.51
C GLU A 178 -12.12 3.05 -9.56
N TYR A 179 -11.41 2.52 -8.57
CA TYR A 179 -11.15 1.09 -8.48
C TYR A 179 -12.42 0.33 -8.11
N ARG A 180 -12.76 -0.70 -8.87
CA ARG A 180 -14.01 -1.44 -8.77
C ARG A 180 -13.78 -2.95 -8.69
N GLU A 181 -14.87 -3.67 -8.60
CA GLU A 181 -14.90 -5.12 -8.42
C GLU A 181 -14.23 -5.87 -9.58
N GLU A 182 -14.37 -5.38 -10.81
CA GLU A 182 -13.76 -6.03 -11.99
C GLU A 182 -12.22 -6.06 -11.88
N GLN A 183 -11.61 -4.95 -11.46
CA GLN A 183 -10.16 -4.89 -11.26
C GLN A 183 -9.72 -5.77 -10.08
N ALA A 184 -10.50 -5.82 -9.00
CA ALA A 184 -10.22 -6.70 -7.86
C ALA A 184 -10.28 -8.18 -8.25
N ALA A 185 -11.30 -8.59 -9.00
CA ALA A 185 -11.45 -9.95 -9.50
C ALA A 185 -10.28 -10.34 -10.43
N GLN A 186 -9.97 -9.49 -11.42
CA GLN A 186 -8.84 -9.73 -12.34
C GLN A 186 -7.51 -9.86 -11.60
N ARG A 187 -7.32 -9.05 -10.56
CA ARG A 187 -6.10 -9.07 -9.76
C ARG A 187 -6.03 -10.31 -8.87
N ALA A 188 -7.17 -10.80 -8.37
CA ALA A 188 -7.22 -11.97 -7.49
C ALA A 188 -6.81 -13.25 -8.22
N VAL A 189 -7.32 -13.48 -9.43
CA VAL A 189 -7.04 -14.69 -10.22
C VAL A 189 -5.57 -14.82 -10.65
N LEU A 190 -4.76 -13.77 -10.55
CA LEU A 190 -3.32 -13.88 -10.82
C LEU A 190 -2.63 -14.91 -9.93
N ALA A 191 -3.11 -15.12 -8.70
CA ALA A 191 -2.53 -16.12 -7.81
C ALA A 191 -2.67 -17.55 -8.35
N GLU A 192 -3.76 -17.86 -9.04
CA GLU A 192 -4.01 -19.20 -9.63
C GLU A 192 -2.95 -19.57 -10.66
N LYS A 193 -2.45 -18.60 -11.41
CA LYS A 193 -1.36 -18.76 -12.40
C LYS A 193 -0.07 -19.31 -11.77
N TYR A 194 0.09 -19.11 -10.45
CA TYR A 194 1.25 -19.55 -9.68
C TYR A 194 0.96 -20.75 -8.77
N GLY A 195 -0.14 -21.43 -8.98
CA GLY A 195 -0.49 -22.68 -8.28
C GLY A 195 -1.28 -22.47 -6.98
N PHE A 196 -1.66 -21.24 -6.63
CA PHE A 196 -2.53 -21.00 -5.50
C PHE A 196 -3.97 -21.45 -5.80
N VAL A 197 -4.67 -21.84 -4.75
CA VAL A 197 -6.08 -22.29 -4.78
C VAL A 197 -6.93 -21.51 -3.79
N ALA A 198 -8.24 -21.78 -3.77
CA ALA A 198 -9.20 -21.16 -2.86
C ALA A 198 -9.13 -19.61 -2.88
N VAL A 199 -8.88 -19.05 -4.06
CA VAL A 199 -8.75 -17.61 -4.27
C VAL A 199 -10.05 -16.91 -3.93
N LYS A 200 -9.94 -15.84 -3.12
CA LYS A 200 -11.05 -14.95 -2.73
C LYS A 200 -10.61 -13.51 -2.86
N TYR A 201 -11.58 -12.62 -3.06
CA TYR A 201 -11.36 -11.18 -2.93
C TYR A 201 -12.51 -10.51 -2.20
N ALA A 202 -12.25 -9.32 -1.67
CA ALA A 202 -13.24 -8.45 -1.07
C ALA A 202 -12.85 -6.98 -1.29
N LEU A 203 -13.85 -6.10 -1.31
CA LEU A 203 -13.67 -4.65 -1.33
C LEU A 203 -14.21 -4.06 -0.03
N PHE A 204 -13.45 -3.10 0.51
CA PHE A 204 -13.84 -2.29 1.66
C PHE A 204 -13.79 -0.82 1.24
N HIS A 205 -14.65 0.00 1.80
CA HIS A 205 -14.75 1.40 1.44
C HIS A 205 -14.61 2.29 2.68
N ARG A 206 -13.94 3.42 2.48
CA ARG A 206 -13.81 4.45 3.50
C ARG A 206 -13.78 5.81 2.83
N THR A 207 -14.44 6.80 3.44
CA THR A 207 -14.32 8.20 3.05
C THR A 207 -13.49 8.94 4.09
N ARG A 208 -12.55 9.76 3.62
CA ARG A 208 -11.74 10.66 4.44
C ARG A 208 -11.96 12.09 3.95
N THR A 209 -12.16 13.01 4.87
CA THR A 209 -12.16 14.45 4.58
C THR A 209 -10.85 15.04 5.04
N LEU A 210 -10.13 15.68 4.14
CA LEU A 210 -8.83 16.30 4.38
C LEU A 210 -8.92 17.80 4.11
N SER A 211 -8.25 18.60 4.93
CA SER A 211 -7.99 20.01 4.61
C SER A 211 -7.04 20.11 3.40
N ALA A 212 -6.92 21.31 2.84
CA ALA A 212 -6.00 21.56 1.73
C ALA A 212 -4.55 21.15 2.06
N SER A 213 -4.05 21.53 3.24
CA SER A 213 -2.70 21.20 3.69
C SER A 213 -2.50 19.71 3.99
N GLU A 214 -3.50 19.02 4.55
CA GLU A 214 -3.43 17.56 4.74
C GLU A 214 -3.42 16.83 3.42
N TYR A 215 -4.17 17.29 2.41
CA TYR A 215 -4.17 16.67 1.09
C TYR A 215 -2.82 16.84 0.38
N THR A 216 -2.22 18.04 0.41
CA THR A 216 -0.90 18.25 -0.19
C THR A 216 0.20 17.50 0.57
N ALA A 217 0.12 17.40 1.91
CA ALA A 217 0.99 16.53 2.69
C ALA A 217 0.85 15.05 2.29
N LEU A 218 -0.38 14.58 2.04
CA LEU A 218 -0.63 13.20 1.57
C LEU A 218 0.00 12.94 0.20
N ILE A 219 -0.29 13.79 -0.81
CA ILE A 219 0.27 13.61 -2.16
C ILE A 219 1.78 13.82 -2.18
N GLY A 220 2.34 14.62 -1.27
CA GLY A 220 3.77 14.77 -1.03
C GLY A 220 4.46 13.50 -0.54
N THR A 221 3.70 12.44 -0.18
CA THR A 221 4.23 11.12 0.14
C THR A 221 4.18 10.14 -1.05
N TYR A 222 3.73 10.57 -2.23
CA TYR A 222 3.72 9.73 -3.42
C TYR A 222 5.09 9.78 -4.11
N SER A 223 5.62 8.62 -4.49
CA SER A 223 6.97 8.49 -5.04
C SER A 223 7.19 9.33 -6.29
N ASP A 224 6.21 9.36 -7.16
CA ASP A 224 6.18 10.15 -8.38
C ASP A 224 6.07 11.67 -8.14
N HIS A 225 5.52 12.08 -7.00
CA HIS A 225 5.46 13.50 -6.61
C HIS A 225 6.74 13.95 -5.90
N ILE A 226 7.37 13.06 -5.12
CA ILE A 226 8.62 13.38 -4.39
C ILE A 226 9.75 13.75 -5.36
N VAL A 227 9.85 13.08 -6.49
CA VAL A 227 10.94 13.27 -7.47
C VAL A 227 10.74 14.47 -8.40
N ILE A 228 9.57 15.13 -8.36
CA ILE A 228 9.35 16.39 -9.08
C ILE A 228 10.31 17.45 -8.52
N GLU A 229 10.96 18.21 -9.41
CA GLU A 229 11.84 19.31 -9.05
C GLU A 229 11.16 20.26 -8.07
N GLU A 230 11.88 20.70 -7.04
CA GLU A 230 11.32 21.37 -5.85
C GLU A 230 10.51 22.63 -6.20
N SER A 231 10.97 23.44 -7.14
CA SER A 231 10.28 24.66 -7.54
C SER A 231 8.95 24.36 -8.24
N VAL A 232 8.94 23.34 -9.11
CA VAL A 232 7.73 22.87 -9.81
C VAL A 232 6.76 22.25 -8.81
N ARG A 233 7.26 21.39 -7.91
CA ARG A 233 6.45 20.73 -6.86
C ARG A 233 5.82 21.73 -5.90
N THR A 234 6.56 22.75 -5.48
CA THR A 234 6.04 23.82 -4.61
C THR A 234 4.92 24.60 -5.29
N ALA A 235 5.11 24.98 -6.55
CA ALA A 235 4.08 25.65 -7.35
C ALA A 235 2.84 24.75 -7.55
N PHE A 236 3.06 23.47 -7.86
CA PHE A 236 2.03 22.46 -8.03
C PHE A 236 1.16 22.33 -6.77
N PHE A 237 1.78 22.11 -5.60
CA PHE A 237 1.06 21.94 -4.34
C PHE A 237 0.32 23.20 -3.92
N SER A 238 0.93 24.39 -4.11
CA SER A 238 0.26 25.66 -3.85
C SER A 238 -1.01 25.84 -4.69
N LYS A 239 -1.01 25.41 -5.95
CA LYS A 239 -2.20 25.46 -6.82
C LYS A 239 -3.27 24.45 -6.40
N ILE A 240 -2.88 23.26 -5.96
CA ILE A 240 -3.81 22.27 -5.38
C ILE A 240 -4.48 22.83 -4.11
N GLU A 241 -3.70 23.43 -3.20
CA GLU A 241 -4.23 24.05 -1.99
C GLU A 241 -5.21 25.20 -2.31
N ALA A 242 -4.85 26.05 -3.29
CA ALA A 242 -5.71 27.14 -3.72
C ALA A 242 -7.03 26.62 -4.29
N ALA A 243 -7.02 25.57 -5.11
CA ALA A 243 -8.21 24.93 -5.65
C ALA A 243 -9.13 24.39 -4.52
N ILE A 244 -8.57 23.66 -3.56
CA ILE A 244 -9.33 23.11 -2.42
C ILE A 244 -9.92 24.25 -1.58
N ASN A 245 -9.14 25.30 -1.28
CA ASN A 245 -9.60 26.44 -0.51
C ASN A 245 -10.70 27.23 -1.22
N HIS A 246 -10.63 27.37 -2.55
CA HIS A 246 -11.66 27.97 -3.38
C HIS A 246 -13.00 27.20 -3.29
N HIS A 247 -12.97 25.89 -3.06
CA HIS A 247 -14.13 25.02 -2.94
C HIS A 247 -14.49 24.65 -1.48
N GLY A 248 -14.18 25.51 -0.51
CA GLY A 248 -14.61 25.34 0.88
C GLY A 248 -13.58 24.74 1.83
N GLY A 249 -12.31 24.65 1.41
CA GLY A 249 -11.16 24.34 2.28
C GLY A 249 -10.96 22.87 2.63
N SER A 250 -11.79 21.96 2.07
CA SER A 250 -11.64 20.53 2.30
C SER A 250 -11.95 19.70 1.05
N ILE A 251 -11.39 18.50 1.01
CA ILE A 251 -11.59 17.53 -0.07
C ILE A 251 -11.96 16.16 0.48
N ALA A 252 -12.98 15.52 -0.08
CA ALA A 252 -13.34 14.14 0.21
C ALA A 252 -12.49 13.18 -0.63
N ILE A 253 -11.90 12.18 0.01
CA ILE A 253 -11.17 11.07 -0.60
C ILE A 253 -11.93 9.78 -0.32
N TYR A 254 -12.32 9.10 -1.37
CA TYR A 254 -13.03 7.82 -1.35
C TYR A 254 -12.00 6.71 -1.56
N ASP A 255 -11.62 6.03 -0.48
CA ASP A 255 -10.70 4.91 -0.56
C ASP A 255 -11.49 3.63 -0.85
N THR A 256 -11.19 2.96 -1.93
CA THR A 256 -11.50 1.54 -2.12
C THR A 256 -10.29 0.73 -1.70
N ILE A 257 -10.47 -0.19 -0.74
CA ILE A 257 -9.42 -1.08 -0.27
C ILE A 257 -9.72 -2.48 -0.78
N ASP A 258 -8.89 -3.01 -1.66
CA ASP A 258 -9.00 -4.38 -2.14
C ASP A 258 -8.25 -5.35 -1.23
N LEU A 259 -8.81 -6.53 -1.02
CA LEU A 259 -8.17 -7.67 -0.37
C LEU A 259 -8.24 -8.86 -1.29
N GLN A 260 -7.12 -9.51 -1.52
CA GLN A 260 -7.03 -10.80 -2.19
C GLN A 260 -6.44 -11.82 -1.24
N LEU A 261 -7.03 -12.99 -1.21
CA LEU A 261 -6.63 -14.13 -0.37
C LEU A 261 -6.43 -15.35 -1.27
N ALA A 262 -5.37 -16.08 -1.04
CA ALA A 262 -5.06 -17.29 -1.77
C ALA A 262 -4.36 -18.30 -0.84
N ARG A 263 -4.45 -19.59 -1.14
CA ARG A 263 -3.90 -20.66 -0.31
C ARG A 263 -2.95 -21.52 -1.14
N LYS A 264 -1.83 -21.92 -0.54
CA LYS A 264 -1.01 -23.01 -1.08
C LYS A 264 -1.71 -24.33 -0.82
N PRO A 265 -1.87 -25.23 -1.84
CA PRO A 265 -2.48 -26.54 -1.66
C PRO A 265 -1.80 -27.40 -0.61
#